data_c904564aecb7d97cb448e20018e96d16
#
_entry.id   c904564aecb7d97cb448e20018e96d16
#
_cell.length_a   1.000
_cell.length_b   1.000
_cell.length_c   1.000
_cell.angle_alpha   90.00
_cell.angle_beta   90.00
_cell.angle_gamma   90.00
#
_symmetry.space_group_name_H-M   'P 1'
#
loop_
_entity.id
_entity.type
_entity.pdbx_description
1 polymer ?
#
loop_
_entity_poly.entity_id
_entity_poly.type
_entity_poly.pdbx_seq_one_letter_code
_entity_poly.pdbx_strand_id
1 'polypeptide(L)'
;AVEAASGARKERIGVIGGSGDTAAELVTRAAAINSERMVLVGPDMKDENGTELPGVFAAAAVAGAIAAGTDPALPLNGAALYGIGGLQADYGDNDIDLMVRGGVTPLECVGGTVSPVRGITTRTKTGSAADATWRELTTVLVADDVIPAVRAALRSKFARAKNTAQGRGAIRAQTIVELEKKKSAQIIEDYGEVTVTASADDPTVCLVEFGFAVAHGLNQIYLTVHLTV
;
A
#
# COMPACT_ATOMS: atom_id res chain seq x y z
N ALA A 1 -4.68 -4.68 -16.58
CA ALA A 1 -5.13 -5.94 -15.95
C ALA A 1 -5.37 -5.74 -14.45
N VAL A 2 -4.38 -5.22 -13.66
CA VAL A 2 -4.48 -5.06 -12.19
C VAL A 2 -5.60 -4.09 -11.80
N GLU A 3 -5.66 -2.90 -12.40
CA GLU A 3 -6.71 -1.90 -12.16
C GLU A 3 -8.10 -2.42 -12.51
N ALA A 4 -8.24 -3.10 -13.64
CA ALA A 4 -9.51 -3.70 -14.05
C ALA A 4 -9.98 -4.78 -13.06
N ALA A 5 -9.04 -5.56 -12.49
CA ALA A 5 -9.36 -6.55 -11.47
C ALA A 5 -9.82 -5.88 -10.18
N SER A 6 -9.13 -4.82 -9.73
CA SER A 6 -9.52 -4.05 -8.54
C SER A 6 -10.87 -3.36 -8.74
N GLY A 7 -11.14 -2.78 -9.90
CA GLY A 7 -12.46 -2.24 -10.26
C GLY A 7 -13.57 -3.30 -10.26
N ALA A 8 -13.23 -4.58 -10.48
CA ALA A 8 -14.14 -5.71 -10.37
C ALA A 8 -14.22 -6.29 -8.93
N ARG A 9 -13.73 -5.57 -7.92
CA ARG A 9 -13.70 -5.96 -6.50
C ARG A 9 -12.83 -7.21 -6.25
N LYS A 10 -11.73 -7.34 -7.00
CA LYS A 10 -10.68 -8.34 -6.85
C LYS A 10 -9.37 -7.59 -6.69
N GLU A 11 -9.25 -6.96 -5.55
CA GLU A 11 -8.15 -6.07 -5.19
C GLU A 11 -6.81 -6.78 -5.40
N ARG A 12 -5.88 -6.13 -6.13
CA ARG A 12 -4.57 -6.68 -6.49
C ARG A 12 -3.55 -5.57 -6.61
N ILE A 13 -2.30 -5.92 -6.34
CA ILE A 13 -1.13 -5.07 -6.59
C ILE A 13 -0.23 -5.81 -7.56
N GLY A 14 0.31 -5.10 -8.54
CA GLY A 14 1.37 -5.58 -9.42
C GLY A 14 2.71 -5.06 -8.93
N VAL A 15 3.70 -5.94 -8.87
CA VAL A 15 5.08 -5.57 -8.56
C VAL A 15 5.93 -5.84 -9.79
N ILE A 16 6.74 -4.86 -10.21
CA ILE A 16 7.65 -4.94 -11.35
C ILE A 16 9.05 -4.50 -10.92
N GLY A 17 10.07 -5.08 -11.52
CA GLY A 17 11.46 -4.71 -11.29
C GLY A 17 11.99 -3.72 -12.31
N GLY A 18 13.13 -3.15 -12.00
CA GLY A 18 13.97 -2.42 -12.92
C GLY A 18 14.56 -3.32 -13.99
N SER A 19 15.46 -2.78 -14.81
CA SER A 19 16.17 -3.51 -15.86
C SER A 19 17.59 -2.95 -15.97
N GLY A 20 18.30 -2.81 -14.83
CA GLY A 20 19.59 -2.13 -14.76
C GLY A 20 19.48 -0.61 -14.89
N ASP A 21 18.27 -0.06 -14.68
CA ASP A 21 18.02 1.37 -14.83
C ASP A 21 18.67 2.19 -13.71
N THR A 22 19.09 3.40 -14.02
CA THR A 22 19.48 4.40 -13.03
C THR A 22 18.27 4.90 -12.23
N ALA A 23 18.49 5.55 -11.08
CA ALA A 23 17.41 6.13 -10.26
C ALA A 23 16.49 7.06 -11.08
N ALA A 24 17.06 7.89 -11.97
CA ALA A 24 16.30 8.82 -12.82
C ALA A 24 15.44 8.08 -13.87
N GLU A 25 15.96 7.01 -14.46
CA GLU A 25 15.22 6.17 -15.42
C GLU A 25 14.08 5.43 -14.74
N LEU A 26 14.30 4.88 -13.54
CA LEU A 26 13.26 4.27 -12.72
C LEU A 26 12.13 5.24 -12.40
N VAL A 27 12.45 6.47 -12.00
CA VAL A 27 11.47 7.53 -11.74
C VAL A 27 10.68 7.89 -13.01
N THR A 28 11.35 7.96 -14.15
CA THR A 28 10.69 8.21 -15.45
C THR A 28 9.70 7.10 -15.79
N ARG A 29 10.07 5.85 -15.57
CA ARG A 29 9.18 4.68 -15.75
C ARG A 29 8.02 4.68 -14.78
N ALA A 30 8.25 4.97 -13.49
CA ALA A 30 7.19 5.09 -12.49
C ALA A 30 6.18 6.18 -12.87
N ALA A 31 6.67 7.34 -13.33
CA ALA A 31 5.83 8.44 -13.78
C ALA A 31 4.97 8.09 -15.01
N ALA A 32 5.49 7.25 -15.90
CA ALA A 32 4.74 6.76 -17.08
C ALA A 32 3.63 5.78 -16.69
N ILE A 33 3.82 5.00 -15.60
CA ILE A 33 2.82 4.05 -15.09
C ILE A 33 1.77 4.78 -14.25
N ASN A 34 2.18 5.60 -13.30
CA ASN A 34 1.37 6.44 -12.42
C ASN A 34 0.10 5.76 -11.88
N SER A 35 0.25 4.60 -11.26
CA SER A 35 -0.85 3.79 -10.73
C SER A 35 -0.61 3.42 -9.27
N GLU A 36 -1.62 3.57 -8.42
CA GLU A 36 -1.61 3.13 -7.03
C GLU A 36 -1.59 1.59 -6.90
N ARG A 37 -1.86 0.89 -7.99
CA ARG A 37 -1.87 -0.58 -8.04
C ARG A 37 -0.56 -1.19 -8.53
N MET A 38 0.44 -0.35 -8.80
CA MET A 38 1.74 -0.79 -9.31
C MET A 38 2.86 -0.33 -8.41
N VAL A 39 3.75 -1.25 -8.08
CA VAL A 39 5.00 -1.02 -7.34
C VAL A 39 6.16 -1.29 -8.28
N LEU A 40 7.01 -0.30 -8.49
CA LEU A 40 8.26 -0.44 -9.25
C LEU A 40 9.42 -0.52 -8.26
N VAL A 41 10.22 -1.58 -8.36
CA VAL A 41 11.31 -1.89 -7.43
C VAL A 41 12.65 -1.68 -8.12
N GLY A 42 13.62 -1.13 -7.44
CA GLY A 42 15.00 -0.99 -7.88
C GLY A 42 15.97 -0.68 -6.73
N PRO A 43 17.27 -0.94 -6.92
CA PRO A 43 17.89 -1.55 -8.09
C PRO A 43 17.62 -3.05 -8.22
N ASP A 44 18.17 -3.65 -9.29
CA ASP A 44 18.16 -5.09 -9.47
C ASP A 44 19.11 -5.77 -8.47
N MET A 45 18.97 -7.07 -8.31
CA MET A 45 19.65 -7.87 -7.29
C MET A 45 20.78 -8.71 -7.87
N LYS A 46 21.64 -9.22 -6.97
CA LYS A 46 22.62 -10.28 -7.24
C LYS A 46 22.28 -11.51 -6.42
N ASP A 47 22.59 -12.68 -6.95
CA ASP A 47 22.55 -13.92 -6.20
C ASP A 47 23.70 -14.03 -5.17
N GLU A 48 23.73 -15.10 -4.37
CA GLU A 48 24.78 -15.35 -3.37
C GLU A 48 26.16 -15.52 -3.99
N ASN A 49 26.27 -15.82 -5.29
CA ASN A 49 27.51 -15.93 -6.04
C ASN A 49 27.93 -14.61 -6.70
N GLY A 50 27.16 -13.54 -6.54
CA GLY A 50 27.39 -12.23 -7.13
C GLY A 50 26.92 -12.11 -8.58
N THR A 51 26.17 -13.08 -9.10
CA THR A 51 25.62 -13.04 -10.46
C THR A 51 24.43 -12.10 -10.50
N GLU A 52 24.38 -11.23 -11.49
CA GLU A 52 23.27 -10.30 -11.70
C GLU A 52 21.99 -11.05 -12.06
N LEU A 53 20.91 -10.74 -11.33
CA LEU A 53 19.60 -11.30 -11.55
C LEU A 53 18.70 -10.28 -12.28
N PRO A 54 17.90 -10.74 -13.26
CA PRO A 54 16.88 -9.87 -13.88
C PRO A 54 15.93 -9.25 -12.85
N GLY A 55 15.46 -8.02 -13.10
CA GLY A 55 14.60 -7.26 -12.19
C GLY A 55 13.32 -7.97 -11.73
N VAL A 56 12.88 -9.00 -12.44
CA VAL A 56 11.75 -9.83 -12.03
C VAL A 56 12.00 -10.54 -10.70
N PHE A 57 13.26 -10.85 -10.36
CA PHE A 57 13.60 -11.47 -9.06
C PHE A 57 13.43 -10.48 -7.92
N ALA A 58 13.84 -9.21 -8.11
CA ALA A 58 13.58 -8.13 -7.15
C ALA A 58 12.08 -7.93 -6.94
N ALA A 59 11.33 -7.89 -8.04
CA ALA A 59 9.87 -7.78 -7.99
C ALA A 59 9.22 -8.95 -7.25
N ALA A 60 9.68 -10.19 -7.50
CA ALA A 60 9.14 -11.39 -6.86
C ALA A 60 9.44 -11.42 -5.36
N ALA A 61 10.67 -11.03 -4.94
CA ALA A 61 11.06 -10.98 -3.55
C ALA A 61 10.22 -9.94 -2.76
N VAL A 62 10.06 -8.74 -3.32
CA VAL A 62 9.22 -7.69 -2.71
C VAL A 62 7.74 -8.09 -2.71
N ALA A 63 7.23 -8.70 -3.78
CA ALA A 63 5.87 -9.22 -3.81
C ALA A 63 5.65 -10.29 -2.73
N GLY A 64 6.64 -11.16 -2.50
CA GLY A 64 6.64 -12.15 -1.43
C GLY A 64 6.58 -11.49 -0.04
N ALA A 65 7.39 -10.44 0.20
CA ALA A 65 7.37 -9.69 1.45
C ALA A 65 6.02 -9.00 1.69
N ILE A 66 5.43 -8.39 0.66
CA ILE A 66 4.08 -7.80 0.76
C ILE A 66 3.03 -8.87 1.10
N ALA A 67 3.08 -10.02 0.43
CA ALA A 67 2.11 -11.09 0.62
C ALA A 67 2.26 -11.82 1.96
N ALA A 68 3.44 -11.81 2.56
CA ALA A 68 3.72 -12.38 3.87
C ALA A 68 3.23 -11.49 5.02
N GLY A 69 2.99 -10.20 4.77
CA GLY A 69 2.50 -9.25 5.76
C GLY A 69 1.09 -9.62 6.23
N THR A 70 0.91 -9.80 7.54
CA THR A 70 -0.39 -10.06 8.17
C THR A 70 -1.10 -8.78 8.60
N ASP A 71 -0.37 -7.70 8.75
CA ASP A 71 -0.86 -6.38 9.11
C ASP A 71 -0.66 -5.43 7.91
N PRO A 72 -1.74 -4.94 7.27
CA PRO A 72 -1.64 -4.07 6.12
C PRO A 72 -1.11 -2.67 6.44
N ALA A 73 -1.13 -2.26 7.71
CA ALA A 73 -0.60 -0.97 8.16
C ALA A 73 0.91 -1.03 8.48
N LEU A 74 1.48 -2.24 8.58
CA LEU A 74 2.90 -2.39 8.84
C LEU A 74 3.71 -1.95 7.61
N PRO A 75 4.64 -0.98 7.76
CA PRO A 75 5.47 -0.54 6.64
C PRO A 75 6.40 -1.66 6.16
N LEU A 76 6.73 -1.64 4.88
CA LEU A 76 7.64 -2.61 4.26
C LEU A 76 9.12 -2.31 4.58
N ASN A 77 9.41 -1.21 5.25
CA ASN A 77 10.75 -0.74 5.60
C ASN A 77 11.52 -1.78 6.40
N GLY A 78 12.73 -2.11 5.96
CA GLY A 78 13.58 -3.06 6.65
C GLY A 78 13.09 -4.52 6.62
N ALA A 79 12.06 -4.85 5.85
CA ALA A 79 11.63 -6.23 5.65
C ALA A 79 12.72 -7.01 4.94
N ALA A 80 13.37 -7.94 5.64
CA ALA A 80 14.48 -8.72 5.09
C ALA A 80 14.04 -9.56 3.89
N LEU A 81 14.76 -9.43 2.79
CA LEU A 81 14.59 -10.25 1.60
C LEU A 81 15.67 -11.35 1.60
N TYR A 82 15.25 -12.59 1.56
CA TYR A 82 16.13 -13.75 1.70
C TYR A 82 16.53 -14.34 0.35
N GLY A 83 17.69 -15.04 0.31
CA GLY A 83 18.20 -15.68 -0.90
C GLY A 83 18.82 -14.69 -1.89
N ILE A 84 19.28 -13.54 -1.39
CA ILE A 84 19.84 -12.43 -2.17
C ILE A 84 21.23 -12.13 -1.63
N GLY A 85 22.22 -12.13 -2.50
CA GLY A 85 23.62 -11.86 -2.13
C GLY A 85 23.96 -10.37 -2.09
N GLY A 86 23.16 -9.51 -2.74
CA GLY A 86 23.40 -8.07 -2.80
C GLY A 86 22.60 -7.37 -3.87
N LEU A 87 22.92 -6.11 -4.11
CA LEU A 87 22.30 -5.27 -5.13
C LEU A 87 23.27 -5.01 -6.29
N GLN A 88 22.73 -4.73 -7.48
CA GLN A 88 23.54 -4.37 -8.65
C GLN A 88 24.16 -2.97 -8.54
N ALA A 89 23.45 -2.06 -7.86
CA ALA A 89 23.91 -0.70 -7.61
C ALA A 89 23.60 -0.29 -6.16
N ASP A 90 24.49 0.47 -5.56
CA ASP A 90 24.27 1.13 -4.27
C ASP A 90 23.89 2.58 -4.55
N TYR A 91 22.68 2.96 -4.15
CA TYR A 91 22.20 4.32 -4.28
C TYR A 91 22.50 5.14 -3.02
N GLY A 92 22.98 6.37 -3.23
CA GLY A 92 23.13 7.33 -2.13
C GLY A 92 21.78 7.91 -1.68
N ASP A 93 21.80 8.59 -0.53
CA ASP A 93 20.59 9.17 0.08
C ASP A 93 19.80 10.08 -0.90
N ASN A 94 20.48 10.82 -1.77
CA ASN A 94 19.83 11.68 -2.75
C ASN A 94 19.07 10.88 -3.82
N ASP A 95 19.63 9.76 -4.27
CA ASP A 95 18.98 8.88 -5.24
C ASP A 95 17.77 8.16 -4.61
N ILE A 96 17.93 7.71 -3.37
CA ILE A 96 16.86 7.09 -2.58
C ILE A 96 15.69 8.08 -2.40
N ASP A 97 15.98 9.34 -2.01
CA ASP A 97 14.95 10.38 -1.88
C ASP A 97 14.27 10.68 -3.23
N LEU A 98 15.04 10.75 -4.31
CA LEU A 98 14.52 10.93 -5.66
C LEU A 98 13.56 9.79 -6.04
N MET A 99 13.96 8.54 -5.79
CA MET A 99 13.17 7.34 -6.08
C MET A 99 11.87 7.32 -5.26
N VAL A 100 11.94 7.54 -3.94
CA VAL A 100 10.76 7.58 -3.05
C VAL A 100 9.76 8.64 -3.49
N ARG A 101 10.23 9.86 -3.80
CA ARG A 101 9.37 10.94 -4.28
C ARG A 101 8.83 10.68 -5.67
N GLY A 102 9.60 9.97 -6.50
CA GLY A 102 9.29 9.63 -7.87
C GLY A 102 8.39 8.41 -8.06
N GLY A 103 7.95 7.73 -6.97
CA GLY A 103 7.05 6.60 -7.08
C GLY A 103 7.76 5.24 -7.30
N VAL A 104 8.98 5.10 -6.78
CA VAL A 104 9.77 3.88 -6.84
C VAL A 104 10.02 3.37 -5.42
N THR A 105 9.93 2.07 -5.22
CA THR A 105 10.33 1.38 -3.99
C THR A 105 11.81 1.05 -4.05
N PRO A 106 12.69 1.82 -3.35
CA PRO A 106 14.12 1.56 -3.37
C PRO A 106 14.47 0.39 -2.46
N LEU A 107 15.49 -0.37 -2.87
CA LEU A 107 16.14 -1.40 -2.07
C LEU A 107 17.48 -0.90 -1.59
N GLU A 108 17.87 -1.31 -0.38
CA GLU A 108 19.19 -1.09 0.22
C GLU A 108 19.78 -2.39 0.75
N CYS A 109 21.09 -2.43 0.89
CA CYS A 109 21.80 -3.54 1.52
C CYS A 109 22.55 -3.02 2.76
N VAL A 110 22.04 -3.34 3.94
CA VAL A 110 22.64 -2.93 5.22
C VAL A 110 23.09 -4.15 5.99
N GLY A 111 24.38 -4.22 6.33
CA GLY A 111 24.93 -5.35 7.08
C GLY A 111 24.78 -6.71 6.37
N GLY A 112 24.75 -6.72 5.03
CA GLY A 112 24.55 -7.92 4.23
C GLY A 112 23.10 -8.37 4.08
N THR A 113 22.14 -7.59 4.60
CA THR A 113 20.70 -7.87 4.44
C THR A 113 20.10 -6.88 3.45
N VAL A 114 19.47 -7.39 2.41
CA VAL A 114 18.73 -6.58 1.44
C VAL A 114 17.30 -6.37 1.94
N SER A 115 16.85 -5.12 1.93
CA SER A 115 15.50 -4.75 2.36
C SER A 115 14.97 -3.54 1.59
N PRO A 116 13.64 -3.37 1.48
CA PRO A 116 13.06 -2.13 1.00
C PRO A 116 13.28 -0.98 2.00
N VAL A 117 13.69 0.18 1.50
CA VAL A 117 13.79 1.40 2.31
C VAL A 117 12.40 1.96 2.62
N ARG A 118 11.49 1.92 1.64
CA ARG A 118 10.12 2.38 1.78
C ARG A 118 9.23 1.75 0.73
N GLY A 119 8.06 1.25 1.15
CA GLY A 119 7.05 0.71 0.24
C GLY A 119 6.27 1.82 -0.47
N ILE A 120 6.54 2.03 -1.76
CA ILE A 120 6.00 3.13 -2.58
C ILE A 120 5.30 2.57 -3.81
N THR A 121 4.12 3.10 -4.13
CA THR A 121 3.43 2.84 -5.40
C THR A 121 3.93 3.81 -6.48
N THR A 122 3.65 3.52 -7.74
CA THR A 122 4.02 4.44 -8.82
C THR A 122 3.11 5.67 -8.94
N ARG A 123 2.09 5.80 -8.08
CA ARG A 123 1.15 6.92 -8.08
C ARG A 123 1.77 8.17 -7.47
N THR A 124 2.05 9.18 -8.27
CA THR A 124 2.59 10.47 -7.82
C THR A 124 1.72 11.64 -8.22
N LYS A 125 0.75 11.44 -9.12
CA LYS A 125 -0.12 12.49 -9.66
C LYS A 125 -1.55 12.02 -9.83
N THR A 126 -2.51 12.94 -9.58
CA THR A 126 -3.90 12.82 -10.00
C THR A 126 -4.20 13.91 -11.01
N GLY A 127 -4.40 13.53 -12.28
CA GLY A 127 -4.41 14.49 -13.38
C GLY A 127 -3.04 15.19 -13.51
N SER A 128 -3.03 16.51 -13.40
CA SER A 128 -1.81 17.34 -13.44
C SER A 128 -1.28 17.71 -12.04
N ALA A 129 -2.05 17.46 -10.99
CA ALA A 129 -1.68 17.81 -9.62
C ALA A 129 -0.86 16.70 -8.96
N ALA A 130 0.14 17.09 -8.15
CA ALA A 130 0.88 16.14 -7.31
C ALA A 130 -0.08 15.51 -6.28
N ASP A 131 0.00 14.20 -6.13
CA ASP A 131 -0.84 13.43 -5.22
C ASP A 131 0.04 12.47 -4.41
N ALA A 132 0.12 12.72 -3.11
CA ALA A 132 0.89 11.89 -2.19
C ALA A 132 0.01 10.86 -1.45
N THR A 133 -1.33 10.94 -1.57
CA THR A 133 -2.29 10.14 -0.81
C THR A 133 -2.11 8.64 -1.09
N TRP A 134 -2.02 8.28 -2.38
CA TRP A 134 -1.91 6.89 -2.83
C TRP A 134 -0.47 6.45 -3.10
N ARG A 135 0.50 7.31 -2.81
CA ARG A 135 1.92 6.98 -3.00
C ARG A 135 2.40 5.92 -2.02
N GLU A 136 1.97 5.99 -0.76
CA GLU A 136 2.34 4.98 0.24
C GLU A 136 1.63 3.66 -0.03
N LEU A 137 2.39 2.58 -0.12
CA LEU A 137 1.84 1.23 -0.34
C LEU A 137 0.90 0.82 0.79
N THR A 138 1.21 1.15 2.04
CA THR A 138 0.37 0.87 3.21
C THR A 138 -1.02 1.47 3.08
N THR A 139 -1.15 2.67 2.52
CA THR A 139 -2.47 3.29 2.27
C THR A 139 -3.35 2.41 1.39
N VAL A 140 -2.77 1.84 0.34
CA VAL A 140 -3.48 0.95 -0.59
C VAL A 140 -3.83 -0.37 0.08
N LEU A 141 -2.89 -0.96 0.82
CA LEU A 141 -3.10 -2.23 1.54
C LEU A 141 -4.19 -2.11 2.61
N VAL A 142 -4.18 -1.02 3.39
CA VAL A 142 -5.21 -0.73 4.40
C VAL A 142 -6.58 -0.55 3.75
N ALA A 143 -6.67 0.19 2.64
CA ALA A 143 -7.93 0.34 1.91
C ALA A 143 -8.45 -1.01 1.39
N ASP A 144 -7.54 -1.86 0.89
CA ASP A 144 -7.85 -3.20 0.39
C ASP A 144 -8.23 -4.20 1.50
N ASP A 145 -7.89 -3.92 2.74
CA ASP A 145 -8.31 -4.70 3.90
C ASP A 145 -9.64 -4.19 4.49
N VAL A 146 -9.77 -2.89 4.70
CA VAL A 146 -10.94 -2.29 5.37
C VAL A 146 -12.20 -2.38 4.51
N ILE A 147 -12.12 -1.96 3.24
CA ILE A 147 -13.30 -1.87 2.36
C ILE A 147 -13.91 -3.24 2.07
N PRO A 148 -13.13 -4.28 1.69
CA PRO A 148 -13.70 -5.62 1.51
C PRO A 148 -14.21 -6.24 2.80
N ALA A 149 -13.59 -5.99 3.96
CA ALA A 149 -14.06 -6.51 5.24
C ALA A 149 -15.45 -5.97 5.58
N VAL A 150 -15.66 -4.65 5.49
CA VAL A 150 -16.97 -4.02 5.69
C VAL A 150 -17.99 -4.58 4.69
N ARG A 151 -17.64 -4.65 3.41
CA ARG A 151 -18.49 -5.19 2.35
C ARG A 151 -18.91 -6.63 2.63
N ALA A 152 -17.98 -7.48 3.03
CA ALA A 152 -18.24 -8.89 3.35
C ALA A 152 -19.16 -9.03 4.57
N ALA A 153 -18.93 -8.27 5.63
CA ALA A 153 -19.75 -8.28 6.83
C ALA A 153 -21.22 -7.84 6.52
N LEU A 154 -21.37 -6.75 5.76
CA LEU A 154 -22.70 -6.28 5.37
C LEU A 154 -23.41 -7.28 4.46
N ARG A 155 -22.72 -7.85 3.47
CA ARG A 155 -23.28 -8.88 2.59
C ARG A 155 -23.73 -10.13 3.35
N SER A 156 -22.91 -10.59 4.30
CA SER A 156 -23.25 -11.77 5.11
C SER A 156 -24.50 -11.58 5.96
N LYS A 157 -24.65 -10.41 6.61
CA LYS A 157 -25.73 -10.16 7.57
C LYS A 157 -27.02 -9.63 6.93
N PHE A 158 -26.91 -8.88 5.84
CA PHE A 158 -28.04 -8.11 5.30
C PHE A 158 -28.46 -8.53 3.89
N ALA A 159 -27.97 -9.65 3.34
CA ALA A 159 -28.30 -10.13 2.00
C ALA A 159 -29.81 -10.26 1.73
N ARG A 160 -30.63 -10.47 2.74
CA ARG A 160 -32.09 -10.63 2.66
C ARG A 160 -32.86 -9.61 3.53
N ALA A 161 -32.20 -8.51 3.89
CA ALA A 161 -32.81 -7.46 4.71
C ALA A 161 -33.76 -6.57 3.90
N LYS A 162 -34.71 -5.98 4.59
CA LYS A 162 -35.61 -4.94 4.01
C LYS A 162 -34.94 -3.57 4.15
N ASN A 163 -35.08 -2.70 3.14
CA ASN A 163 -34.63 -1.32 3.19
C ASN A 163 -35.58 -0.43 4.01
N THR A 164 -35.61 -0.63 5.31
CA THR A 164 -36.37 0.19 6.27
C THR A 164 -35.44 1.09 7.07
N ALA A 165 -35.98 2.11 7.74
CA ALA A 165 -35.21 2.96 8.64
C ALA A 165 -34.47 2.14 9.72
N GLN A 166 -35.15 1.14 10.32
CA GLN A 166 -34.55 0.22 11.28
C GLN A 166 -33.45 -0.65 10.64
N GLY A 167 -33.68 -1.17 9.41
CA GLY A 167 -32.68 -1.93 8.67
C GLY A 167 -31.43 -1.12 8.38
N ARG A 168 -31.58 0.13 7.96
CA ARG A 168 -30.45 1.05 7.75
C ARG A 168 -29.71 1.37 9.03
N GLY A 169 -30.41 1.53 10.16
CA GLY A 169 -29.78 1.68 11.48
C GLY A 169 -28.94 0.47 11.86
N ALA A 170 -29.41 -0.75 11.59
CA ALA A 170 -28.65 -1.97 11.81
C ALA A 170 -27.41 -2.08 10.88
N ILE A 171 -27.53 -1.67 9.62
CA ILE A 171 -26.40 -1.59 8.67
C ILE A 171 -25.34 -0.59 9.18
N ARG A 172 -25.78 0.59 9.63
CA ARG A 172 -24.89 1.60 10.23
C ARG A 172 -24.13 1.04 11.43
N ALA A 173 -24.84 0.42 12.37
CA ALA A 173 -24.23 -0.19 13.55
C ALA A 173 -23.19 -1.27 13.18
N GLN A 174 -23.50 -2.13 12.21
CA GLN A 174 -22.56 -3.16 11.75
C GLN A 174 -21.32 -2.56 11.08
N THR A 175 -21.49 -1.50 10.29
CA THR A 175 -20.34 -0.80 9.68
C THR A 175 -19.43 -0.24 10.76
N ILE A 176 -19.97 0.40 11.79
CA ILE A 176 -19.23 0.90 12.94
C ILE A 176 -18.48 -0.23 13.64
N VAL A 177 -19.13 -1.37 13.89
CA VAL A 177 -18.48 -2.54 14.51
C VAL A 177 -17.25 -3.02 13.71
N GLU A 178 -17.34 -3.05 12.38
CA GLU A 178 -16.17 -3.44 11.56
C GLU A 178 -15.06 -2.39 11.60
N LEU A 179 -15.40 -1.10 11.58
CA LEU A 179 -14.40 -0.03 11.70
C LEU A 179 -13.73 -0.01 13.08
N GLU A 180 -14.48 -0.24 14.15
CA GLU A 180 -13.93 -0.37 15.52
C GLU A 180 -12.96 -1.55 15.64
N LYS A 181 -13.22 -2.67 14.99
CA LYS A 181 -12.27 -3.80 14.93
C LYS A 181 -10.96 -3.38 14.27
N LYS A 182 -11.03 -2.64 13.16
CA LYS A 182 -9.84 -2.16 12.45
C LYS A 182 -9.07 -1.11 13.24
N LYS A 183 -9.78 -0.23 13.95
CA LYS A 183 -9.19 0.74 14.89
C LYS A 183 -8.52 0.05 16.06
N SER A 184 -9.17 -0.93 16.67
CA SER A 184 -8.61 -1.72 17.78
C SER A 184 -7.38 -2.54 17.36
N ALA A 185 -7.31 -2.95 16.11
CA ALA A 185 -6.14 -3.61 15.51
C ALA A 185 -5.06 -2.61 15.04
N GLN A 186 -5.25 -1.31 15.23
CA GLN A 186 -4.33 -0.24 14.81
C GLN A 186 -4.09 -0.19 13.28
N ILE A 187 -4.98 -0.76 12.49
CA ILE A 187 -4.95 -0.69 11.01
C ILE A 187 -5.39 0.69 10.54
N ILE A 188 -6.37 1.29 11.24
CA ILE A 188 -6.79 2.67 11.05
C ILE A 188 -6.63 3.45 12.36
N GLU A 189 -6.33 4.73 12.27
CA GLU A 189 -6.22 5.61 13.45
C GLU A 189 -7.59 6.01 13.97
N ASP A 190 -8.47 6.41 13.05
CA ASP A 190 -9.83 6.85 13.37
C ASP A 190 -10.74 6.72 12.16
N TYR A 191 -12.05 6.91 12.38
CA TYR A 191 -13.02 6.96 11.30
C TYR A 191 -14.05 8.07 11.54
N GLY A 192 -14.57 8.62 10.43
CA GLY A 192 -15.55 9.69 10.45
C GLY A 192 -16.97 9.20 10.68
N GLU A 193 -17.92 10.10 10.49
CA GLU A 193 -19.33 9.75 10.59
C GLU A 193 -19.70 8.67 9.54
N VAL A 194 -20.43 7.66 10.00
CA VAL A 194 -21.00 6.63 9.11
C VAL A 194 -22.44 7.02 8.81
N THR A 195 -22.75 7.26 7.54
CA THR A 195 -24.09 7.56 7.08
C THR A 195 -24.67 6.41 6.28
N VAL A 196 -25.98 6.15 6.48
CA VAL A 196 -26.70 5.10 5.75
C VAL A 196 -28.05 5.63 5.33
N THR A 197 -28.22 5.84 4.03
CA THR A 197 -29.40 6.45 3.43
C THR A 197 -30.03 5.54 2.39
N ALA A 198 -31.31 5.74 2.10
CA ALA A 198 -31.94 5.14 0.94
C ALA A 198 -31.57 5.96 -0.30
N SER A 199 -31.36 5.30 -1.44
CA SER A 199 -31.23 6.01 -2.71
C SER A 199 -32.52 6.76 -3.02
N ALA A 200 -32.39 7.95 -3.60
CA ALA A 200 -33.55 8.72 -4.07
C ALA A 200 -34.13 8.12 -5.36
N ASP A 201 -33.30 7.49 -6.19
CA ASP A 201 -33.67 6.97 -7.50
C ASP A 201 -34.24 5.54 -7.43
N ASP A 202 -33.79 4.75 -6.45
CA ASP A 202 -34.20 3.36 -6.29
C ASP A 202 -34.39 3.00 -4.80
N PRO A 203 -35.62 2.79 -4.33
CA PRO A 203 -35.92 2.47 -2.94
C PRO A 203 -35.37 1.12 -2.48
N THR A 204 -34.91 0.27 -3.40
CA THR A 204 -34.26 -1.02 -3.08
C THR A 204 -32.77 -0.86 -2.78
N VAL A 205 -32.18 0.29 -3.10
CA VAL A 205 -30.76 0.59 -2.91
C VAL A 205 -30.53 1.33 -1.60
N CYS A 206 -29.56 0.85 -0.84
CA CYS A 206 -29.05 1.48 0.37
C CYS A 206 -27.63 2.00 0.13
N LEU A 207 -27.40 3.28 0.38
CA LEU A 207 -26.11 3.94 0.26
C LEU A 207 -25.44 3.97 1.64
N VAL A 208 -24.21 3.47 1.72
CA VAL A 208 -23.38 3.47 2.93
C VAL A 208 -22.14 4.29 2.64
N GLU A 209 -21.94 5.35 3.42
CA GLU A 209 -20.78 6.23 3.29
C GLU A 209 -20.03 6.29 4.61
N PHE A 210 -18.71 6.18 4.55
CA PHE A 210 -17.82 6.32 5.67
C PHE A 210 -16.42 6.74 5.18
N GLY A 211 -15.68 7.42 6.05
CA GLY A 211 -14.27 7.75 5.85
C GLY A 211 -13.45 7.22 7.01
N PHE A 212 -12.18 6.96 6.79
CA PHE A 212 -11.24 6.57 7.82
C PHE A 212 -9.86 7.18 7.60
N ALA A 213 -9.12 7.38 8.69
CA ALA A 213 -7.73 7.78 8.68
C ALA A 213 -6.85 6.52 8.74
N VAL A 214 -5.94 6.40 7.78
CA VAL A 214 -4.99 5.27 7.71
C VAL A 214 -3.93 5.43 8.80
N ALA A 215 -3.58 4.36 9.50
CA ALA A 215 -2.42 4.36 10.38
C ALA A 215 -1.14 4.48 9.55
N HIS A 216 -0.30 5.46 9.89
CA HIS A 216 0.93 5.71 9.16
C HIS A 216 2.08 4.90 9.75
N GLY A 217 2.84 4.20 8.89
CA GLY A 217 4.07 3.55 9.28
C GLY A 217 5.16 4.54 9.70
N LEU A 218 5.99 4.16 10.66
CA LEU A 218 7.17 4.93 11.06
C LEU A 218 8.25 4.76 9.98
N ASN A 219 8.45 5.78 9.14
CA ASN A 219 9.38 5.72 8.02
C ASN A 219 10.78 6.22 8.34
N GLN A 220 10.93 7.15 9.27
CA GLN A 220 12.24 7.75 9.63
C GLN A 220 12.30 8.11 11.10
N ILE A 221 13.47 7.91 11.72
CA ILE A 221 13.76 8.32 13.09
C ILE A 221 14.99 9.23 13.04
N TYR A 222 14.85 10.49 13.48
CA TYR A 222 15.96 11.42 13.62
C TYR A 222 16.46 11.40 15.06
N LEU A 223 17.74 11.04 15.25
CA LEU A 223 18.40 11.06 16.55
C LEU A 223 19.35 12.24 16.66
N THR A 224 19.11 13.11 17.62
CA THR A 224 20.04 14.19 17.97
C THR A 224 20.69 13.88 19.32
N VAL A 225 22.01 13.80 19.35
CA VAL A 225 22.78 13.52 20.55
C VAL A 225 23.64 14.75 20.92
N HIS A 226 23.49 15.24 22.14
CA HIS A 226 24.31 16.30 22.69
C HIS A 226 25.34 15.67 23.66
N LEU A 227 26.62 15.79 23.33
CA LEU A 227 27.70 15.36 24.20
C LEU A 227 28.19 16.55 25.02
N THR A 228 28.18 16.42 26.35
CA THR A 228 28.79 17.40 27.29
C THR A 228 30.07 16.75 27.83
N VAL A 229 31.19 17.49 27.74
CA VAL A 229 32.51 17.08 28.23
C VAL A 229 32.82 17.87 29.51
#